data_f0709f3edf0df709110162bd9de175ef
#
_entry.id   f0709f3edf0df709110162bd9de175ef
#
_cell.length_a   1.000
_cell.length_b   1.000
_cell.length_c   1.000
_cell.angle_alpha   90.00
_cell.angle_beta   90.00
_cell.angle_gamma   90.00
#
_symmetry.space_group_name_H-M   'P 1'
#
loop_
_entity.id
_entity.type
_entity.pdbx_description
1 polymer ?
#
loop_
_entity_poly.entity_id
_entity_poly.type
_entity_poly.pdbx_seq_one_letter_code
_entity_poly.pdbx_strand_id
1 'polypeptide(L)' 'MKSRVTIKDIAQKTGFSVTTISLVLNDKANHIPRETKLIIAKAVKEMGYRPNKMAVDT' A
#
# COMPACT_ATOMS: atom_id res chain seq x y z
N MET A 1 2.94 2.77 20.97
CA MET A 1 2.88 2.79 20.43
C MET A 1 3.00 3.18 19.37
N LYS A 2 3.21 3.41 18.57
CA LYS A 2 3.22 3.73 17.66
C LYS A 2 2.62 3.46 16.86
N SER A 3 2.39 3.46 16.29
CA SER A 3 1.55 3.04 15.68
C SER A 3 1.39 3.53 14.38
N ARG A 4 2.28 4.03 13.68
CA ARG A 4 2.14 4.43 12.39
C ARG A 4 2.35 3.28 11.49
N VAL A 5 1.42 2.95 10.65
CA VAL A 5 1.53 1.89 9.68
C VAL A 5 2.39 2.36 8.52
N THR A 6 3.35 1.53 8.11
CA THR A 6 4.21 1.90 6.99
C THR A 6 4.02 0.93 5.86
N ILE A 7 4.61 1.24 4.74
CA ILE A 7 4.50 0.39 3.57
C ILE A 7 5.10 -0.97 3.84
N LYS A 8 6.10 -1.05 4.72
CA LYS A 8 6.66 -2.32 5.09
C LYS A 8 5.65 -3.17 5.82
N ASP A 9 4.81 -2.56 6.63
CA ASP A 9 3.80 -3.30 7.36
C ASP A 9 2.79 -3.89 6.37
N ILE A 10 2.44 -3.15 5.35
CA ILE A 10 1.52 -3.64 4.35
C ILE A 10 2.16 -4.82 3.61
N ALA A 11 3.43 -4.70 3.28
CA ALA A 11 4.13 -5.75 2.57
C ALA A 11 4.13 -7.04 3.39
N GLN A 12 4.39 -6.93 4.68
CA GLN A 12 4.42 -8.09 5.53
C GLN A 12 3.04 -8.71 5.67
N LYS A 13 2.04 -7.90 5.77
CA LYS A 13 0.71 -8.43 5.94
C LYS A 13 0.22 -9.14 4.69
N THR A 14 0.53 -8.62 3.54
CA THR A 14 0.03 -9.19 2.30
C THR A 14 0.96 -10.24 1.71
N GLY A 15 2.22 -10.23 2.13
CA GLY A 15 3.16 -11.17 1.57
C GLY A 15 3.79 -10.68 0.28
N PHE A 16 3.56 -9.45 -0.09
CA PHE A 16 4.17 -8.90 -1.30
C PHE A 16 5.40 -8.08 -0.92
N SER A 17 6.15 -7.66 -1.90
CA SER A 17 7.35 -6.89 -1.61
C SER A 17 6.97 -5.41 -1.46
N VAL A 18 7.85 -4.68 -0.82
CA VAL A 18 7.64 -3.26 -0.65
C VAL A 18 7.52 -2.57 -2.00
N THR A 19 8.31 -3.02 -2.96
CA THR A 19 8.25 -2.44 -4.29
C THR A 19 6.87 -2.61 -4.90
N THR A 20 6.30 -3.81 -4.77
CA THR A 20 4.98 -4.06 -5.30
C THR A 20 3.94 -3.14 -4.65
N ILE A 21 4.02 -3.02 -3.32
CA ILE A 21 3.08 -2.17 -2.60
C ILE A 21 3.21 -0.73 -3.10
N SER A 22 4.44 -0.27 -3.24
CA SER A 22 4.68 1.09 -3.67
C SER A 22 4.11 1.35 -5.05
N LEU A 23 4.29 0.41 -5.96
CA LEU A 23 3.76 0.58 -7.30
C LEU A 23 2.25 0.69 -7.30
N VAL A 24 1.61 -0.14 -6.49
CA VAL A 24 0.15 -0.11 -6.42
C VAL A 24 -0.33 1.21 -5.83
N LEU A 25 0.34 1.68 -4.80
CA LEU A 25 -0.09 2.91 -4.15
C LEU A 25 0.16 4.16 -5.00
N ASN A 26 1.12 4.06 -5.90
CA ASN A 26 1.42 5.18 -6.76
C ASN A 26 0.79 5.06 -8.13
N ASP A 27 -0.12 4.12 -8.25
CA ASP A 27 -0.86 3.99 -9.50
C ASP A 27 0.04 3.68 -10.68
N LYS A 28 1.14 3.00 -10.44
CA LYS A 28 2.05 2.61 -11.48
C LYS A 28 2.12 1.11 -11.59
N ALA A 29 1.03 0.45 -11.31
CA ALA A 29 1.01 -0.99 -11.27
C ALA A 29 0.49 -1.60 -12.55
N ASN A 30 1.07 -1.22 -13.66
CA ASN A 30 0.61 -1.71 -14.93
C ASN A 30 0.81 -3.19 -15.10
N HIS A 31 1.85 -3.74 -14.51
CA HIS A 31 2.09 -5.15 -14.64
C HIS A 31 1.48 -5.97 -13.54
N ILE A 32 0.85 -5.36 -12.58
CA ILE A 32 0.33 -6.07 -11.42
C ILE A 32 -1.11 -6.47 -11.65
N PRO A 33 -1.46 -7.73 -11.40
CA PRO A 33 -2.83 -8.19 -11.62
C PRO A 33 -3.81 -7.46 -10.74
N ARG A 34 -5.04 -7.40 -11.20
CA ARG A 34 -6.09 -6.74 -10.44
C ARG A 34 -6.26 -7.39 -9.08
N GLU A 35 -6.16 -8.70 -8.99
CA GLU A 35 -6.31 -9.38 -7.73
C GLU A 35 -5.30 -8.89 -6.72
N THR A 36 -4.06 -8.72 -7.14
CA THR A 36 -3.01 -8.25 -6.25
C THR A 36 -3.33 -6.84 -5.79
N LYS A 37 -3.80 -6.00 -6.71
CA LYS A 37 -4.13 -4.65 -6.35
C LYS A 37 -5.25 -4.62 -5.33
N LEU A 38 -6.23 -5.49 -5.48
CA LEU A 38 -7.33 -5.52 -4.55
C LEU A 38 -6.89 -5.98 -3.17
N ILE A 39 -6.00 -6.96 -3.12
CA ILE A 39 -5.50 -7.45 -1.86
C ILE A 39 -4.76 -6.34 -1.12
N ILE A 40 -3.94 -5.62 -1.85
CA ILE A 40 -3.16 -4.55 -1.26
C ILE A 40 -4.07 -3.42 -0.82
N ALA A 41 -5.04 -3.06 -1.64
CA ALA A 41 -5.95 -1.99 -1.30
C ALA A 41 -6.75 -2.33 -0.04
N LYS A 42 -7.14 -3.58 0.07
CA LYS A 42 -7.89 -4.00 1.23
C LYS A 42 -7.01 -3.93 2.48
N ALA A 43 -5.75 -4.37 2.37
CA ALA A 43 -4.85 -4.33 3.49
C ALA A 43 -4.59 -2.89 3.93
N VAL A 44 -4.41 -2.01 2.97
CA VAL A 44 -4.17 -0.60 3.26
C VAL A 44 -5.34 -0.04 4.05
N LYS A 45 -6.54 -0.36 3.62
CA LYS A 45 -7.71 0.14 4.28
C LYS A 45 -7.87 -0.45 5.67
N GLU A 46 -7.65 -1.75 5.79
CA GLU A 46 -7.79 -2.41 7.07
C GLU A 46 -6.77 -1.94 8.09
N MET A 47 -5.57 -1.68 7.64
CA MET A 47 -4.52 -1.27 8.54
C MET A 47 -4.51 0.24 8.79
N GLY A 48 -5.32 0.96 8.06
CA GLY A 48 -5.37 2.39 8.25
C GLY A 48 -4.19 3.15 7.69
N TYR A 49 -3.50 2.55 6.74
CA TYR A 49 -2.35 3.22 6.17
C TYR A 49 -2.81 4.38 5.26
N ARG A 50 -2.17 5.51 5.39
CA ARG A 50 -2.50 6.63 4.55
C ARG A 50 -1.32 7.04 3.75
N PRO A 51 -1.41 6.99 2.44
CA PRO A 51 -0.32 7.44 1.58
C PRO A 51 -0.10 8.91 1.81
N ASN A 52 1.17 9.27 1.97
CA ASN A 52 1.45 10.60 2.27
C ASN A 52 1.35 11.50 1.13
N LYS A 53 1.20 11.03 -0.05
CA LYS A 53 1.17 11.86 -1.20
C LYS A 53 0.08 12.83 -1.17
N MET A 54 -0.97 12.54 -0.49
CA MET A 54 -2.03 13.41 -0.49
C MET A 54 -1.75 14.67 0.20
N ALA A 55 -0.91 14.63 1.11
CA ALA A 55 -0.68 15.79 1.88
C ALA A 55 -0.09 16.87 1.07
N VAL A 56 0.47 16.50 0.00
CA VAL A 56 1.06 17.41 -0.75
C VAL A 56 0.23 18.35 -1.32
N ASP A 57 -0.87 17.95 -1.64
CA ASP A 57 -1.67 18.69 -2.23
C ASP A 57 -2.13 19.74 -1.68
N THR A 58 -2.10 19.85 -0.81
CA THR A 58 -2.60 20.85 -0.32
C THR A 58 -2.25 21.73 -0.33
#